data_08def8b8b822bdeed6ad797a7833109b
#
_entry.id   08def8b8b822bdeed6ad797a7833109b
#
_cell.length_a   1.000
_cell.length_b   1.000
_cell.length_c   1.000
_cell.angle_alpha   90.00
_cell.angle_beta   90.00
_cell.angle_gamma   90.00
#
_symmetry.space_group_name_H-M   'P 1'
#
loop_
_entity.id
_entity.type
_entity.pdbx_description
1 polymer ?
#
loop_
_entity_poly.entity_id
_entity_poly.type
_entity_poly.pdbx_seq_one_letter_code
_entity_poly.pdbx_strand_id
1 'polypeptide(L)'
;MDLFYIISKIFTYFLSPAIWILIILIWRHFAKLRAVKKRLTIAAICIFLLFSNEVIYTKAVTAWQPKPVTLNHKQYEAGIVLGGMVAFDKKKEGFFREDEDRFYQAYKLYHAGTLKKILVSGGTVDAELPEEADFIKNELIASGVKPEDVITETRSKTTRENALFCKKIIDSLHIKPPYVLITSAQHIPRASRLFANEGLNVLPYPCAYSVIDEKFTWDDYLLPKIRILDAWQRFIKELAGFTIYNILKRG
;
A
#
# COMPACT_ATOMS: atom_id res chain seq x y z
N MET A 1 -18.97 -1.22 13.62
CA MET A 1 -18.13 -1.59 12.45
C MET A 1 -18.95 -1.40 11.19
N ASP A 2 -18.53 -0.50 10.27
CA ASP A 2 -19.28 -0.16 9.06
C ASP A 2 -19.46 -1.38 8.13
N LEU A 3 -20.68 -1.59 7.61
CA LEU A 3 -21.00 -2.66 6.65
C LEU A 3 -20.05 -2.60 5.43
N PHE A 4 -19.72 -1.39 4.97
CA PHE A 4 -18.77 -1.17 3.87
C PHE A 4 -17.37 -1.72 4.19
N TYR A 5 -16.90 -1.53 5.43
CA TYR A 5 -15.61 -2.07 5.87
C TYR A 5 -15.62 -3.61 5.87
N ILE A 6 -16.69 -4.23 6.36
CA ILE A 6 -16.84 -5.70 6.36
C ILE A 6 -16.81 -6.23 4.93
N ILE A 7 -17.58 -5.63 4.02
CA ILE A 7 -17.64 -6.03 2.61
C ILE A 7 -16.26 -5.86 1.95
N SER A 8 -15.58 -4.74 2.17
CA SER A 8 -14.24 -4.49 1.64
C SER A 8 -13.23 -5.52 2.16
N LYS A 9 -13.30 -5.87 3.46
CA LYS A 9 -12.43 -6.87 4.07
C LYS A 9 -12.70 -8.27 3.50
N ILE A 10 -13.98 -8.66 3.37
CA ILE A 10 -14.36 -9.93 2.74
C ILE A 10 -13.86 -9.97 1.29
N PHE A 11 -14.07 -8.91 0.52
CA PHE A 11 -13.57 -8.82 -0.86
C PHE A 11 -12.06 -9.00 -0.95
N THR A 12 -11.31 -8.42 0.01
CA THR A 12 -9.85 -8.56 0.05
C THR A 12 -9.42 -10.02 0.21
N TYR A 13 -10.15 -10.84 0.98
CA TYR A 13 -9.85 -12.28 1.08
C TYR A 13 -10.04 -13.02 -0.25
N PHE A 14 -11.05 -12.65 -1.04
CA PHE A 14 -11.24 -13.25 -2.38
C PHE A 14 -10.14 -12.89 -3.39
N LEU A 15 -9.29 -11.92 -3.09
CA LEU A 15 -8.11 -11.61 -3.90
C LEU A 15 -6.90 -12.51 -3.58
N SER A 16 -7.01 -13.40 -2.59
CA SER A 16 -5.91 -14.27 -2.18
C SER A 16 -5.86 -15.56 -3.02
N PRO A 17 -4.72 -15.86 -3.69
CA PRO A 17 -4.53 -17.13 -4.39
C PRO A 17 -4.69 -18.34 -3.46
N ALA A 18 -4.34 -18.22 -2.18
CA ALA A 18 -4.53 -19.28 -1.19
C ALA A 18 -6.02 -19.63 -1.00
N ILE A 19 -6.91 -18.62 -1.00
CA ILE A 19 -8.36 -18.83 -0.93
C ILE A 19 -8.88 -19.49 -2.21
N TRP A 20 -8.35 -19.13 -3.38
CA TRP A 20 -8.75 -19.80 -4.65
C TRP A 20 -8.41 -21.28 -4.61
N ILE A 21 -7.21 -21.64 -4.15
CA ILE A 21 -6.81 -23.03 -3.98
C ILE A 21 -7.75 -23.76 -3.02
N LEU A 22 -8.06 -23.14 -1.86
CA LEU A 22 -8.99 -23.71 -0.87
C LEU A 22 -10.37 -23.98 -1.47
N ILE A 23 -10.94 -22.99 -2.18
CA ILE A 23 -12.25 -23.13 -2.84
C ILE A 23 -12.24 -24.28 -3.85
N ILE A 24 -11.18 -24.38 -4.67
CA ILE A 24 -11.04 -25.46 -5.65
C ILE A 24 -10.94 -26.83 -4.96
N LEU A 25 -10.22 -26.94 -3.85
CA LEU A 25 -10.08 -28.19 -3.10
C LEU A 25 -11.39 -28.60 -2.42
N ILE A 26 -12.16 -27.63 -1.89
CA ILE A 26 -13.49 -27.86 -1.34
C ILE A 26 -14.42 -28.38 -2.46
N TRP A 27 -14.44 -27.68 -3.61
CA TRP A 27 -15.27 -28.12 -4.75
C TRP A 27 -14.86 -29.52 -5.23
N ARG A 28 -13.57 -29.81 -5.32
CA ARG A 28 -13.07 -31.15 -5.64
C ARG A 28 -13.57 -32.21 -4.67
N HIS A 29 -13.67 -31.91 -3.38
CA HIS A 29 -14.19 -32.85 -2.37
C HIS A 29 -15.63 -33.29 -2.72
N PHE A 30 -16.50 -32.36 -3.06
CA PHE A 30 -17.90 -32.60 -3.37
C PHE A 30 -18.16 -33.07 -4.81
N ALA A 31 -17.21 -32.95 -5.73
CA ALA A 31 -17.37 -33.39 -7.12
C ALA A 31 -17.59 -34.90 -7.17
N LYS A 32 -18.59 -35.35 -7.95
CA LYS A 32 -18.91 -36.79 -8.08
C LYS A 32 -18.09 -37.47 -9.18
N LEU A 33 -17.80 -36.77 -10.27
CA LEU A 33 -17.09 -37.31 -11.44
C LEU A 33 -15.59 -37.33 -11.26
N ARG A 34 -14.95 -38.49 -11.47
CA ARG A 34 -13.47 -38.65 -11.37
C ARG A 34 -12.72 -37.69 -12.30
N ALA A 35 -13.23 -37.45 -13.50
CA ALA A 35 -12.62 -36.50 -14.45
C ALA A 35 -12.61 -35.07 -13.93
N VAL A 36 -13.69 -34.62 -13.26
CA VAL A 36 -13.79 -33.31 -12.62
C VAL A 36 -12.80 -33.22 -11.45
N LYS A 37 -12.75 -34.24 -10.59
CA LYS A 37 -11.77 -34.29 -9.49
C LYS A 37 -10.33 -34.13 -9.99
N LYS A 38 -9.98 -34.85 -11.08
CA LYS A 38 -8.62 -34.75 -11.67
C LYS A 38 -8.35 -33.33 -12.19
N ARG A 39 -9.29 -32.73 -12.92
CA ARG A 39 -9.13 -31.34 -13.45
C ARG A 39 -8.97 -30.32 -12.33
N LEU A 40 -9.78 -30.40 -11.28
CA LEU A 40 -9.70 -29.49 -10.13
C LEU A 40 -8.37 -29.67 -9.35
N THR A 41 -7.88 -30.91 -9.23
CA THR A 41 -6.55 -31.14 -8.61
C THR A 41 -5.45 -30.49 -9.43
N ILE A 42 -5.45 -30.68 -10.76
CA ILE A 42 -4.45 -30.06 -11.65
C ILE A 42 -4.54 -28.54 -11.57
N ALA A 43 -5.74 -27.96 -11.59
CA ALA A 43 -5.95 -26.52 -11.46
C ALA A 43 -5.36 -25.98 -10.13
N ALA A 44 -5.64 -26.65 -9.00
CA ALA A 44 -5.11 -26.26 -7.70
C ALA A 44 -3.56 -26.30 -7.66
N ILE A 45 -2.97 -27.35 -8.25
CA ILE A 45 -1.49 -27.47 -8.35
C ILE A 45 -0.93 -26.37 -9.24
N CYS A 46 -1.52 -26.11 -10.41
CA CYS A 46 -1.07 -25.04 -11.32
C CYS A 46 -1.14 -23.66 -10.65
N ILE A 47 -2.24 -23.35 -9.95
CA ILE A 47 -2.38 -22.08 -9.23
C ILE A 47 -1.33 -22.01 -8.11
N PHE A 48 -1.15 -23.08 -7.34
CA PHE A 48 -0.14 -23.13 -6.29
C PHE A 48 1.25 -22.85 -6.85
N LEU A 49 1.69 -23.59 -7.87
CA LEU A 49 3.03 -23.43 -8.47
C LEU A 49 3.22 -22.04 -9.09
N LEU A 50 2.18 -21.49 -9.75
CA LEU A 50 2.25 -20.17 -10.35
C LEU A 50 2.40 -19.06 -9.29
N PHE A 51 1.53 -19.09 -8.27
CA PHE A 51 1.46 -18.03 -7.27
C PHE A 51 2.43 -18.21 -6.09
N SER A 52 3.13 -19.35 -5.96
CA SER A 52 4.22 -19.55 -5.00
C SER A 52 5.62 -19.35 -5.63
N ASN A 53 5.69 -19.05 -6.93
CA ASN A 53 6.95 -18.83 -7.62
C ASN A 53 7.45 -17.40 -7.42
N GLU A 54 8.65 -17.24 -6.87
CA GLU A 54 9.22 -15.94 -6.55
C GLU A 54 9.59 -15.14 -7.80
N VAL A 55 10.11 -15.79 -8.83
CA VAL A 55 10.52 -15.13 -10.08
C VAL A 55 9.32 -14.50 -10.78
N ILE A 56 8.19 -15.24 -10.84
CA ILE A 56 6.96 -14.75 -11.48
C ILE A 56 6.42 -13.54 -10.70
N TYR A 57 6.35 -13.65 -9.36
CA TYR A 57 5.92 -12.54 -8.51
C TYR A 57 6.80 -11.31 -8.68
N THR A 58 8.11 -11.47 -8.55
CA THR A 58 9.07 -10.37 -8.66
C THR A 58 8.99 -9.67 -10.01
N LYS A 59 8.91 -10.41 -11.12
CA LYS A 59 8.74 -9.81 -12.45
C LYS A 59 7.43 -9.04 -12.59
N ALA A 60 6.32 -9.58 -12.06
CA ALA A 60 5.02 -8.90 -12.10
C ALA A 60 5.05 -7.60 -11.30
N VAL A 61 5.60 -7.62 -10.09
CA VAL A 61 5.68 -6.45 -9.22
C VAL A 61 6.67 -5.41 -9.76
N THR A 62 7.84 -5.83 -10.26
CA THR A 62 8.83 -4.91 -10.87
C THR A 62 8.27 -4.20 -12.10
N ALA A 63 7.40 -4.86 -12.88
CA ALA A 63 6.72 -4.22 -14.01
C ALA A 63 5.66 -3.19 -13.57
N TRP A 64 5.16 -3.29 -12.36
CA TRP A 64 4.12 -2.43 -11.80
C TRP A 64 4.68 -1.24 -11.00
N GLN A 65 5.64 -1.49 -10.12
CA GLN A 65 6.18 -0.47 -9.22
C GLN A 65 7.11 0.49 -9.96
N PRO A 66 7.02 1.81 -9.70
CA PRO A 66 7.93 2.78 -10.29
C PRO A 66 9.37 2.55 -9.81
N LYS A 67 10.32 2.92 -10.64
CA LYS A 67 11.74 2.94 -10.25
C LYS A 67 12.00 3.98 -9.16
N PRO A 68 13.07 3.81 -8.35
CA PRO A 68 13.51 4.83 -7.40
C PRO A 68 13.70 6.18 -8.08
N VAL A 69 13.26 7.24 -7.42
CA VAL A 69 13.33 8.62 -7.93
C VAL A 69 14.30 9.41 -7.08
N THR A 70 15.19 10.14 -7.75
CA THR A 70 16.03 11.15 -7.10
C THR A 70 15.37 12.52 -7.27
N LEU A 71 15.07 13.18 -6.15
CA LEU A 71 14.57 14.55 -6.16
C LEU A 71 15.74 15.50 -6.46
N ASN A 72 15.63 16.26 -7.55
CA ASN A 72 16.67 17.18 -8.01
C ASN A 72 16.78 18.36 -7.05
N HIS A 73 17.62 18.33 -6.04
CA HIS A 73 18.04 19.40 -5.10
C HIS A 73 17.11 20.61 -4.91
N LYS A 74 15.85 20.51 -5.31
CA LYS A 74 14.82 21.52 -5.09
C LYS A 74 14.21 21.31 -3.71
N GLN A 75 13.93 22.42 -3.04
CA GLN A 75 13.17 22.41 -1.82
C GLN A 75 11.67 22.39 -2.17
N TYR A 76 10.92 21.52 -1.52
CA TYR A 76 9.47 21.38 -1.66
C TYR A 76 8.76 21.90 -0.41
N GLU A 77 7.61 22.58 -0.60
CA GLU A 77 6.84 23.11 0.53
C GLU A 77 6.32 22.01 1.44
N ALA A 78 5.90 20.85 0.89
CA ALA A 78 5.46 19.70 1.68
C ALA A 78 5.73 18.35 1.02
N GLY A 79 6.03 17.37 1.87
CA GLY A 79 5.90 15.95 1.59
C GLY A 79 4.61 15.40 2.18
N ILE A 80 3.86 14.63 1.40
CA ILE A 80 2.64 13.95 1.83
C ILE A 80 2.99 12.50 2.08
N VAL A 81 2.87 12.05 3.33
CA VAL A 81 3.16 10.67 3.76
C VAL A 81 1.85 9.94 3.98
N LEU A 82 1.63 8.85 3.24
CA LEU A 82 0.43 8.03 3.44
C LEU A 82 0.65 6.99 4.54
N GLY A 83 -0.30 6.89 5.45
CA GLY A 83 -0.36 5.87 6.49
C GLY A 83 -0.50 4.44 5.94
N GLY A 84 -0.76 3.48 6.82
CA GLY A 84 -0.81 2.05 6.52
C GLY A 84 0.46 1.32 6.96
N MET A 85 1.25 1.92 7.85
CA MET A 85 2.52 1.37 8.36
C MET A 85 2.53 1.18 9.89
N VAL A 86 1.42 1.47 10.58
CA VAL A 86 1.31 1.34 12.05
C VAL A 86 0.27 0.30 12.42
N ALA A 87 0.52 -0.42 13.47
CA ALA A 87 -0.47 -1.24 14.18
C ALA A 87 -0.46 -0.88 15.66
N PHE A 88 -1.61 -1.08 16.29
CA PHE A 88 -1.78 -0.87 17.73
C PHE A 88 -2.00 -2.21 18.41
N ASP A 89 -1.40 -2.39 19.58
CA ASP A 89 -1.64 -3.54 20.42
C ASP A 89 -2.94 -3.42 21.25
N LYS A 90 -3.18 -4.40 22.12
CA LYS A 90 -4.35 -4.40 23.04
C LYS A 90 -4.33 -3.27 24.07
N LYS A 91 -3.16 -2.70 24.35
CA LYS A 91 -2.98 -1.56 25.24
C LYS A 91 -3.05 -0.23 24.49
N LYS A 92 -3.29 -0.28 23.18
CA LYS A 92 -3.30 0.88 22.25
C LYS A 92 -1.92 1.52 22.09
N GLU A 93 -0.84 0.78 22.32
CA GLU A 93 0.51 1.18 22.01
C GLU A 93 0.77 0.98 20.51
N GLY A 94 1.34 1.98 19.84
CA GLY A 94 1.60 1.96 18.40
C GLY A 94 2.95 1.33 18.08
N PHE A 95 3.00 0.58 16.98
CA PHE A 95 4.23 -0.04 16.47
C PHE A 95 4.30 0.11 14.96
N PHE A 96 5.47 0.47 14.43
CA PHE A 96 5.71 0.37 13.01
C PHE A 96 5.70 -1.09 12.57
N ARG A 97 5.11 -1.31 11.39
CA ARG A 97 5.06 -2.61 10.72
C ARG A 97 5.68 -2.51 9.33
N GLU A 98 5.23 -3.37 8.44
CA GLU A 98 5.58 -3.29 7.03
C GLU A 98 5.39 -1.86 6.49
N ASP A 99 6.19 -1.47 5.54
CA ASP A 99 6.17 -0.13 4.92
C ASP A 99 6.66 1.04 5.82
N GLU A 100 7.31 0.78 6.96
CA GLU A 100 7.94 1.79 7.83
C GLU A 100 8.95 2.69 7.11
N ASP A 101 9.50 2.24 5.99
CA ASP A 101 10.40 3.03 5.14
C ASP A 101 9.75 4.36 4.70
N ARG A 102 8.42 4.48 4.66
CA ARG A 102 7.71 5.74 4.40
C ARG A 102 8.05 6.80 5.45
N PHE A 103 8.07 6.40 6.72
CA PHE A 103 8.49 7.27 7.83
C PHE A 103 9.94 7.69 7.67
N TYR A 104 10.84 6.71 7.46
CA TYR A 104 12.26 6.96 7.33
C TYR A 104 12.59 7.89 6.15
N GLN A 105 11.96 7.70 5.00
CA GLN A 105 12.19 8.55 3.83
C GLN A 105 11.66 9.98 4.05
N ALA A 106 10.51 10.16 4.68
CA ALA A 106 10.00 11.49 5.04
C ALA A 106 10.95 12.21 6.00
N TYR A 107 11.37 11.52 7.05
CA TYR A 107 12.37 12.00 8.00
C TYR A 107 13.68 12.42 7.30
N LYS A 108 14.22 11.56 6.47
CA LYS A 108 15.48 11.81 5.73
C LYS A 108 15.34 13.02 4.80
N LEU A 109 14.26 13.14 4.05
CA LEU A 109 14.02 14.25 3.15
C LEU A 109 13.84 15.58 3.89
N TYR A 110 13.21 15.56 5.06
CA TYR A 110 13.07 16.75 5.90
C TYR A 110 14.44 17.23 6.44
N HIS A 111 15.21 16.33 7.03
CA HIS A 111 16.55 16.68 7.57
C HIS A 111 17.57 17.05 6.48
N ALA A 112 17.40 16.57 5.26
CA ALA A 112 18.18 17.01 4.11
C ALA A 112 17.75 18.40 3.58
N GLY A 113 16.74 19.05 4.19
CA GLY A 113 16.21 20.32 3.73
C GLY A 113 15.42 20.24 2.42
N THR A 114 15.12 19.05 1.94
CA THR A 114 14.32 18.82 0.73
C THR A 114 12.84 19.11 0.96
N LEU A 115 12.32 18.83 2.15
CA LEU A 115 10.96 19.14 2.57
C LEU A 115 10.96 20.22 3.64
N LYS A 116 10.07 21.22 3.53
CA LYS A 116 9.83 22.20 4.60
C LYS A 116 8.84 21.67 5.62
N LYS A 117 7.82 20.94 5.16
CA LYS A 117 6.76 20.38 6.00
C LYS A 117 6.47 18.94 5.63
N ILE A 118 5.95 18.19 6.61
CA ILE A 118 5.47 16.83 6.41
C ILE A 118 3.97 16.80 6.72
N LEU A 119 3.14 16.44 5.74
CA LEU A 119 1.72 16.18 5.91
C LEU A 119 1.51 14.67 5.98
N VAL A 120 1.22 14.16 7.17
CA VAL A 120 0.89 12.75 7.40
C VAL A 120 -0.60 12.54 7.23
N SER A 121 -1.01 11.64 6.34
CA SER A 121 -2.42 11.34 6.09
C SER A 121 -2.72 9.87 6.31
N GLY A 122 -3.57 9.61 7.30
CA GLY A 122 -4.00 8.26 7.66
C GLY A 122 -4.84 8.27 8.92
N GLY A 123 -6.15 8.08 8.75
CA GLY A 123 -7.07 7.88 9.87
C GLY A 123 -7.19 6.40 10.23
N THR A 124 -7.74 6.15 11.40
CA THR A 124 -8.00 4.80 11.90
C THR A 124 -9.43 4.37 11.54
N VAL A 125 -9.58 3.15 11.04
CA VAL A 125 -10.92 2.59 10.72
C VAL A 125 -11.65 2.17 12.00
N ASP A 126 -10.92 1.74 13.01
CA ASP A 126 -11.45 1.34 14.31
C ASP A 126 -11.42 2.54 15.27
N ALA A 127 -12.59 3.09 15.57
CA ALA A 127 -12.74 4.26 16.43
C ALA A 127 -12.24 4.07 17.88
N GLU A 128 -11.94 2.84 18.28
CA GLU A 128 -11.38 2.57 19.62
C GLU A 128 -9.85 2.69 19.65
N LEU A 129 -9.20 2.72 18.49
CA LEU A 129 -7.74 2.84 18.38
C LEU A 129 -7.31 4.30 18.16
N PRO A 130 -6.09 4.67 18.57
CA PRO A 130 -5.51 5.97 18.25
C PRO A 130 -5.38 6.19 16.73
N GLU A 131 -5.32 7.46 16.34
CA GLU A 131 -5.14 7.81 14.94
C GLU A 131 -3.70 7.55 14.49
N GLU A 132 -3.53 6.85 13.37
CA GLU A 132 -2.22 6.49 12.84
C GLU A 132 -1.36 7.71 12.54
N ALA A 133 -1.96 8.75 11.93
CA ALA A 133 -1.23 9.96 11.60
C ALA A 133 -0.68 10.69 12.83
N ASP A 134 -1.38 10.64 13.97
CA ASP A 134 -0.90 11.26 15.21
C ASP A 134 0.24 10.45 15.83
N PHE A 135 0.21 9.13 15.77
CA PHE A 135 1.34 8.29 16.17
C PHE A 135 2.58 8.65 15.35
N ILE A 136 2.47 8.66 14.01
CA ILE A 136 3.58 9.01 13.11
C ILE A 136 4.12 10.42 13.37
N LYS A 137 3.24 11.39 13.63
CA LYS A 137 3.63 12.75 14.02
C LYS A 137 4.49 12.75 15.28
N ASN A 138 4.05 12.03 16.32
CA ASN A 138 4.79 11.97 17.58
C ASN A 138 6.19 11.36 17.38
N GLU A 139 6.30 10.31 16.57
CA GLU A 139 7.58 9.68 16.23
C GLU A 139 8.49 10.62 15.42
N LEU A 140 7.93 11.40 14.46
CA LEU A 140 8.69 12.41 13.72
C LEU A 140 9.23 13.50 14.63
N ILE A 141 8.41 13.99 15.58
CA ILE A 141 8.82 15.02 16.55
C ILE A 141 9.89 14.45 17.50
N ALA A 142 9.70 13.23 18.01
CA ALA A 142 10.69 12.55 18.84
C ALA A 142 12.02 12.33 18.10
N SER A 143 11.98 12.19 16.78
CA SER A 143 13.16 12.09 15.91
C SER A 143 13.77 13.44 15.51
N GLY A 144 13.25 14.58 16.04
CA GLY A 144 13.84 15.91 15.84
C GLY A 144 13.21 16.74 14.72
N VAL A 145 12.07 16.32 14.14
CA VAL A 145 11.27 17.17 13.24
C VAL A 145 10.55 18.21 14.09
N LYS A 146 10.54 19.47 13.65
CA LYS A 146 9.87 20.54 14.40
C LYS A 146 8.36 20.33 14.44
N PRO A 147 7.69 20.48 15.61
CA PRO A 147 6.25 20.25 15.74
C PRO A 147 5.39 21.08 14.77
N GLU A 148 5.79 22.32 14.48
CA GLU A 148 5.13 23.23 13.55
C GLU A 148 5.26 22.84 12.07
N ASP A 149 6.19 21.93 11.76
CA ASP A 149 6.41 21.44 10.41
C ASP A 149 5.71 20.09 10.14
N VAL A 150 5.08 19.47 11.16
CA VAL A 150 4.31 18.24 11.01
C VAL A 150 2.81 18.52 11.09
N ILE A 151 2.14 18.25 10.00
CA ILE A 151 0.68 18.41 9.85
C ILE A 151 0.06 17.01 9.79
N THR A 152 -1.07 16.77 10.48
CA THR A 152 -1.79 15.50 10.41
C THR A 152 -3.15 15.63 9.76
N GLU A 153 -3.52 14.60 9.03
CA GLU A 153 -4.86 14.35 8.51
C GLU A 153 -5.31 12.98 9.05
N THR A 154 -6.32 12.96 9.90
CA THR A 154 -6.71 11.79 10.71
C THR A 154 -8.09 11.21 10.34
N ARG A 155 -8.81 11.79 9.37
CA ARG A 155 -10.20 11.42 9.07
C ARG A 155 -10.34 10.40 7.95
N SER A 156 -9.31 10.26 7.11
CA SER A 156 -9.33 9.40 5.95
C SER A 156 -9.32 7.92 6.32
N LYS A 157 -10.22 7.15 5.71
CA LYS A 157 -10.28 5.68 5.81
C LYS A 157 -9.94 4.99 4.49
N THR A 158 -9.82 5.75 3.42
CA THR A 158 -9.51 5.27 2.08
C THR A 158 -8.50 6.18 1.40
N THR A 159 -7.76 5.66 0.40
CA THR A 159 -6.77 6.47 -0.34
C THR A 159 -7.41 7.65 -1.10
N ARG A 160 -8.69 7.54 -1.51
CA ARG A 160 -9.42 8.65 -2.09
C ARG A 160 -9.67 9.76 -1.07
N GLU A 161 -10.07 9.38 0.15
CA GLU A 161 -10.26 10.34 1.24
C GLU A 161 -8.94 10.99 1.65
N ASN A 162 -7.81 10.24 1.66
CA ASN A 162 -6.48 10.83 1.86
C ASN A 162 -6.26 11.98 0.87
N ALA A 163 -6.47 11.74 -0.43
CA ALA A 163 -6.30 12.77 -1.45
C ALA A 163 -7.24 13.98 -1.23
N LEU A 164 -8.53 13.72 -0.97
CA LEU A 164 -9.54 14.75 -0.75
C LEU A 164 -9.24 15.60 0.49
N PHE A 165 -8.88 14.97 1.61
CA PHE A 165 -8.65 15.70 2.86
C PHE A 165 -7.28 16.38 2.89
N CYS A 166 -6.24 15.76 2.31
CA CYS A 166 -4.96 16.44 2.06
C CYS A 166 -5.16 17.72 1.24
N LYS A 167 -5.98 17.66 0.16
CA LYS A 167 -6.26 18.85 -0.63
C LYS A 167 -6.88 19.95 0.20
N LYS A 168 -7.88 19.66 1.03
CA LYS A 168 -8.51 20.66 1.90
C LYS A 168 -7.52 21.33 2.85
N ILE A 169 -6.60 20.55 3.44
CA ILE A 169 -5.56 21.06 4.34
C ILE A 169 -4.56 21.93 3.56
N ILE A 170 -4.08 21.46 2.42
CA ILE A 170 -3.13 22.16 1.56
C ILE A 170 -3.71 23.51 1.10
N ASP A 171 -4.96 23.51 0.66
CA ASP A 171 -5.65 24.74 0.21
C ASP A 171 -5.82 25.72 1.39
N SER A 172 -6.21 25.25 2.58
CA SER A 172 -6.40 26.10 3.76
C SER A 172 -5.11 26.71 4.29
N LEU A 173 -4.00 26.01 4.16
CA LEU A 173 -2.67 26.46 4.58
C LEU A 173 -1.89 27.17 3.47
N HIS A 174 -2.46 27.31 2.28
CA HIS A 174 -1.85 27.92 1.10
C HIS A 174 -0.49 27.32 0.73
N ILE A 175 -0.30 26.00 0.95
CA ILE A 175 0.94 25.29 0.63
C ILE A 175 1.08 25.18 -0.89
N LYS A 176 2.24 25.55 -1.44
CA LYS A 176 2.45 25.62 -2.90
C LYS A 176 2.90 24.29 -3.48
N PRO A 177 2.39 23.90 -4.69
CA PRO A 177 2.86 22.70 -5.40
C PRO A 177 4.25 22.92 -6.04
N PRO A 178 4.94 21.85 -6.49
CA PRO A 178 4.52 20.45 -6.40
C PRO A 178 4.77 19.85 -5.01
N TYR A 179 4.00 18.82 -4.65
CA TYR A 179 4.14 18.07 -3.38
C TYR A 179 4.84 16.75 -3.62
N VAL A 180 5.67 16.29 -2.67
CA VAL A 180 6.30 14.97 -2.75
C VAL A 180 5.37 13.92 -2.13
N LEU A 181 4.85 12.99 -2.90
CA LEU A 181 3.96 11.92 -2.42
C LEU A 181 4.79 10.69 -2.03
N ILE A 182 4.90 10.43 -0.74
CA ILE A 182 5.73 9.38 -0.14
C ILE A 182 4.82 8.22 0.28
N THR A 183 4.97 7.07 -0.38
CA THR A 183 4.26 5.84 -0.03
C THR A 183 4.95 4.63 -0.65
N SER A 184 4.51 3.40 -0.30
CA SER A 184 5.13 2.20 -0.83
C SER A 184 5.07 2.13 -2.35
N ALA A 185 6.12 1.58 -2.96
CA ALA A 185 6.30 1.54 -4.40
C ALA A 185 5.13 0.87 -5.13
N GLN A 186 4.56 -0.22 -4.55
CA GLN A 186 3.37 -0.85 -5.11
C GLN A 186 2.13 0.05 -5.08
N HIS A 187 2.03 0.93 -4.07
CA HIS A 187 0.88 1.80 -3.86
C HIS A 187 0.94 3.08 -4.71
N ILE A 188 2.13 3.55 -5.10
CA ILE A 188 2.34 4.80 -5.85
C ILE A 188 1.45 4.93 -7.09
N PRO A 189 1.30 3.92 -7.98
CA PRO A 189 0.49 4.11 -9.19
C PRO A 189 -0.97 4.47 -8.87
N ARG A 190 -1.56 3.80 -7.86
CA ARG A 190 -2.94 4.08 -7.42
C ARG A 190 -3.06 5.41 -6.68
N ALA A 191 -2.17 5.67 -5.74
CA ALA A 191 -2.18 6.89 -4.94
C ALA A 191 -1.97 8.13 -5.82
N SER A 192 -0.95 8.16 -6.68
CA SER A 192 -0.69 9.29 -7.57
C SER A 192 -1.87 9.61 -8.46
N ARG A 193 -2.57 8.59 -8.98
CA ARG A 193 -3.76 8.77 -9.80
C ARG A 193 -4.89 9.42 -9.02
N LEU A 194 -5.14 8.99 -7.77
CA LEU A 194 -6.17 9.55 -6.92
C LEU A 194 -5.87 10.99 -6.52
N PHE A 195 -4.62 11.29 -6.17
CA PHE A 195 -4.20 12.66 -5.84
C PHE A 195 -4.31 13.60 -7.05
N ALA A 196 -3.89 13.17 -8.24
CA ALA A 196 -4.07 13.92 -9.47
C ALA A 196 -5.55 14.15 -9.80
N ASN A 197 -6.43 13.20 -9.51
CA ASN A 197 -7.87 13.31 -9.70
C ASN A 197 -8.51 14.40 -8.82
N GLU A 198 -7.97 14.62 -7.61
CA GLU A 198 -8.38 15.71 -6.73
C GLU A 198 -7.66 17.04 -7.07
N GLY A 199 -6.89 17.09 -8.16
CA GLY A 199 -6.20 18.31 -8.61
C GLY A 199 -4.91 18.62 -7.87
N LEU A 200 -4.34 17.67 -7.13
CA LEU A 200 -3.04 17.82 -6.47
C LEU A 200 -1.90 17.49 -7.43
N ASN A 201 -1.00 18.44 -7.64
CA ASN A 201 0.22 18.23 -8.42
C ASN A 201 1.27 17.54 -7.53
N VAL A 202 1.32 16.21 -7.57
CA VAL A 202 2.23 15.42 -6.77
C VAL A 202 3.38 14.83 -7.58
N LEU A 203 4.57 14.82 -6.98
CA LEU A 203 5.75 14.09 -7.46
C LEU A 203 5.81 12.75 -6.72
N PRO A 204 5.63 11.63 -7.40
CA PRO A 204 5.71 10.32 -6.78
C PRO A 204 7.10 10.06 -6.20
N TYR A 205 7.17 9.68 -4.93
CA TYR A 205 8.39 9.24 -4.28
C TYR A 205 8.19 7.84 -3.71
N PRO A 206 8.46 6.80 -4.53
CA PRO A 206 8.29 5.41 -4.13
C PRO A 206 9.33 5.01 -3.09
N CYS A 207 8.87 4.34 -2.04
CA CYS A 207 9.69 3.75 -0.99
C CYS A 207 9.11 2.38 -0.57
N ALA A 208 9.62 1.75 0.46
CA ALA A 208 9.13 0.45 0.92
C ALA A 208 8.89 -0.53 -0.25
N TYR A 209 9.94 -0.77 -1.03
CA TYR A 209 9.88 -1.68 -2.16
C TYR A 209 9.67 -3.11 -1.67
N SER A 210 8.60 -3.77 -2.12
CA SER A 210 8.32 -5.17 -1.77
C SER A 210 9.20 -6.17 -2.53
N VAL A 211 9.75 -5.74 -3.66
CA VAL A 211 10.79 -6.47 -4.40
C VAL A 211 11.86 -5.48 -4.86
N ILE A 212 13.10 -5.92 -4.81
CA ILE A 212 14.27 -5.22 -5.35
C ILE A 212 14.86 -6.05 -6.49
N ASP A 213 15.62 -5.41 -7.38
CA ASP A 213 16.24 -6.08 -8.52
C ASP A 213 17.46 -6.89 -8.04
N GLU A 214 17.20 -8.11 -7.62
CA GLU A 214 18.19 -9.07 -7.13
C GLU A 214 18.41 -10.19 -8.17
N LYS A 215 19.57 -10.82 -8.08
CA LYS A 215 19.86 -12.01 -8.89
C LYS A 215 19.08 -13.20 -8.34
N PHE A 216 18.33 -13.85 -9.22
CA PHE A 216 17.65 -15.08 -8.87
C PHE A 216 18.64 -16.25 -8.79
N THR A 217 18.44 -17.11 -7.81
CA THR A 217 19.11 -18.38 -7.66
C THR A 217 18.22 -19.51 -8.21
N TRP A 218 18.78 -20.71 -8.38
CA TRP A 218 18.01 -21.83 -8.95
C TRP A 218 16.77 -22.22 -8.10
N ASP A 219 16.85 -22.04 -6.80
CA ASP A 219 15.74 -22.30 -5.87
C ASP A 219 14.59 -21.31 -6.05
N ASP A 220 14.83 -20.05 -6.45
CA ASP A 220 13.80 -19.07 -6.76
C ASP A 220 12.94 -19.50 -7.96
N TYR A 221 13.54 -20.22 -8.91
CA TYR A 221 12.82 -20.74 -10.07
C TYR A 221 12.02 -22.00 -9.77
N LEU A 222 12.54 -22.88 -8.90
CA LEU A 222 12.05 -24.25 -8.74
C LEU A 222 11.25 -24.49 -7.46
N LEU A 223 11.62 -23.82 -6.35
CA LEU A 223 11.00 -24.09 -5.06
C LEU A 223 9.82 -23.16 -4.79
N PRO A 224 8.64 -23.72 -4.48
CA PRO A 224 7.49 -22.91 -4.07
C PRO A 224 7.75 -22.20 -2.72
N LYS A 225 7.48 -20.90 -2.66
CA LYS A 225 7.61 -20.09 -1.44
C LYS A 225 6.22 -19.64 -0.97
N ILE A 226 5.74 -20.19 0.15
CA ILE A 226 4.39 -19.92 0.67
C ILE A 226 4.17 -18.43 0.96
N ARG A 227 5.20 -17.69 1.42
CA ARG A 227 5.14 -16.25 1.65
C ARG A 227 4.68 -15.45 0.44
N ILE A 228 4.96 -15.95 -0.76
CA ILE A 228 4.60 -15.29 -2.03
C ILE A 228 3.07 -15.32 -2.27
N LEU A 229 2.36 -16.34 -1.79
CA LEU A 229 0.88 -16.39 -1.90
C LEU A 229 0.22 -15.22 -1.17
N ASP A 230 0.74 -14.83 0.00
CA ASP A 230 0.25 -13.66 0.72
C ASP A 230 0.66 -12.34 0.04
N ALA A 231 1.89 -12.27 -0.44
CA ALA A 231 2.39 -11.10 -1.17
C ALA A 231 1.55 -10.80 -2.44
N TRP A 232 1.08 -11.83 -3.15
CA TRP A 232 0.15 -11.67 -4.28
C TRP A 232 -1.18 -11.04 -3.89
N GLN A 233 -1.72 -11.35 -2.73
CA GLN A 233 -2.98 -10.75 -2.28
C GLN A 233 -2.85 -9.23 -2.19
N ARG A 234 -1.75 -8.73 -1.62
CA ARG A 234 -1.48 -7.29 -1.53
C ARG A 234 -1.34 -6.66 -2.92
N PHE A 235 -0.60 -7.30 -3.80
CA PHE A 235 -0.39 -6.83 -5.16
C PHE A 235 -1.69 -6.81 -5.99
N ILE A 236 -2.48 -7.88 -5.96
CA ILE A 236 -3.77 -7.96 -6.66
C ILE A 236 -4.75 -6.90 -6.13
N LYS A 237 -4.71 -6.59 -4.82
CA LYS A 237 -5.50 -5.50 -4.22
C LYS A 237 -5.15 -4.14 -4.85
N GLU A 238 -3.86 -3.84 -5.06
CA GLU A 238 -3.45 -2.60 -5.72
C GLU A 238 -3.90 -2.55 -7.18
N LEU A 239 -3.75 -3.64 -7.94
CA LEU A 239 -4.24 -3.74 -9.31
C LEU A 239 -5.76 -3.56 -9.40
N ALA A 240 -6.52 -4.24 -8.53
CA ALA A 240 -7.98 -4.14 -8.48
C ALA A 240 -8.42 -2.71 -8.13
N GLY A 241 -7.81 -2.12 -7.09
CA GLY A 241 -8.10 -0.74 -6.69
C GLY A 241 -7.82 0.27 -7.81
N PHE A 242 -6.67 0.17 -8.46
CA PHE A 242 -6.32 1.03 -9.59
C PHE A 242 -7.32 0.89 -10.75
N THR A 243 -7.69 -0.36 -11.09
CA THR A 243 -8.62 -0.63 -12.19
C THR A 243 -10.02 -0.10 -11.90
N ILE A 244 -10.56 -0.35 -10.71
CA ILE A 244 -11.88 0.13 -10.28
C ILE A 244 -11.96 1.64 -10.38
N TYR A 245 -10.98 2.38 -9.86
CA TYR A 245 -10.98 3.84 -9.91
C TYR A 245 -10.83 4.41 -11.33
N ASN A 246 -10.15 3.69 -12.24
CA ASN A 246 -10.09 4.10 -13.64
C ASN A 246 -11.41 3.90 -14.38
N ILE A 247 -12.16 2.84 -14.04
CA ILE A 247 -13.48 2.56 -14.65
C ILE A 247 -14.52 3.54 -14.14
N LEU A 248 -14.60 3.76 -12.82
CA LEU A 248 -15.60 4.64 -12.20
C LEU A 248 -15.46 6.11 -12.61
N LYS A 249 -14.29 6.54 -13.08
CA LYS A 249 -14.07 7.92 -13.55
C LYS A 249 -14.44 8.13 -15.02
N ARG A 250 -14.79 7.07 -15.76
CA ARG A 250 -15.27 7.14 -17.17
C ARG A 250 -16.79 7.22 -17.31
N GLY A 251 -17.52 7.15 -16.22
CA GLY A 251 -18.94 7.46 -16.07
C GLY A 251 -19.13 8.76 -15.30
#